data_ce3ccef6614e7dae076f314ca88a1435
#
_entry.id   ce3ccef6614e7dae076f314ca88a1435
#
_cell.length_a   1.000
_cell.length_b   1.000
_cell.length_c   1.000
_cell.angle_alpha   90.00
_cell.angle_beta   90.00
_cell.angle_gamma   90.00
#
_symmetry.space_group_name_H-M   'P 1'
#
loop_
_entity.id
_entity.type
_entity.pdbx_description
1 polymer ?
#
loop_
_entity_poly.entity_id
_entity_poly.type
_entity_poly.pdbx_seq_one_letter_code
_entity_poly.pdbx_strand_id
1 'polypeptide(L)'
;MDYDISWTSLNTKLRTSEDLSGGLGAALIELENHQRECGFIIDDLAEIQRFVFRHPSKDYSFRAQLNPKRAIRHDGSGILHPPQNETSLNNGCFLCRENIKWQQKGRQIGFEINAQRGRYNALINPFPLLPNHVVLASQTHIPQEFKLLSDNHKSKEPEEVLE
;
A
#
# COMPACT_ATOMS: atom_id res chain seq x y z
N MET A 1 -22.09 -10.98 3.95
CA MET A 1 -21.45 -11.45 2.66
C MET A 1 -20.12 -12.05 3.05
N ASP A 2 -19.78 -13.22 2.51
CA ASP A 2 -18.49 -13.86 2.78
C ASP A 2 -17.35 -13.02 2.18
N TYR A 3 -16.33 -12.74 2.97
CA TYR A 3 -15.20 -11.89 2.57
C TYR A 3 -14.40 -12.51 1.43
N ASP A 4 -14.17 -13.81 1.46
CA ASP A 4 -13.39 -14.50 0.44
C ASP A 4 -14.13 -14.55 -0.91
N ILE A 5 -15.46 -14.66 -0.88
CA ILE A 5 -16.30 -14.55 -2.07
C ILE A 5 -16.20 -13.13 -2.65
N SER A 6 -16.29 -12.11 -1.80
CA SER A 6 -16.18 -10.71 -2.21
C SER A 6 -14.79 -10.40 -2.80
N TRP A 7 -13.73 -10.91 -2.16
CA TRP A 7 -12.36 -10.79 -2.66
C TRP A 7 -12.22 -11.39 -4.06
N THR A 8 -12.67 -12.62 -4.23
CA THR A 8 -12.56 -13.34 -5.51
C THR A 8 -13.38 -12.66 -6.60
N SER A 9 -14.61 -12.26 -6.29
CA SER A 9 -15.51 -11.59 -7.26
C SER A 9 -14.93 -10.25 -7.73
N LEU A 10 -14.44 -9.43 -6.80
CA LEU A 10 -13.82 -8.15 -7.16
C LEU A 10 -12.54 -8.38 -7.97
N ASN A 11 -11.68 -9.31 -7.60
CA ASN A 11 -10.47 -9.60 -8.35
C ASN A 11 -10.77 -10.06 -9.78
N THR A 12 -11.82 -10.84 -10.00
CA THR A 12 -12.26 -11.20 -11.35
C THR A 12 -12.66 -9.96 -12.16
N LYS A 13 -13.44 -9.05 -11.55
CA LYS A 13 -13.84 -7.79 -12.20
C LYS A 13 -12.62 -6.90 -12.52
N LEU A 14 -11.70 -6.76 -11.58
CA LEU A 14 -10.49 -5.94 -11.75
C LEU A 14 -9.58 -6.51 -12.84
N ARG A 15 -9.45 -7.83 -12.93
CA ARG A 15 -8.69 -8.48 -14.01
C ARG A 15 -9.32 -8.20 -15.37
N THR A 16 -10.64 -8.25 -15.47
CA THR A 16 -11.34 -7.88 -16.70
C THR A 16 -11.09 -6.43 -17.08
N SER A 17 -11.09 -5.50 -16.12
CA SER A 17 -10.77 -4.09 -16.35
C SER A 17 -9.33 -3.89 -16.80
N GLU A 18 -8.38 -4.63 -16.21
CA GLU A 18 -6.97 -4.64 -16.61
C GLU A 18 -6.81 -5.04 -18.08
N ASP A 19 -7.47 -6.13 -18.47
CA ASP A 19 -7.33 -6.71 -19.81
C ASP A 19 -8.01 -5.86 -20.90
N LEU A 20 -9.18 -5.27 -20.60
CA LEU A 20 -10.00 -4.59 -21.60
C LEU A 20 -9.75 -3.09 -21.71
N SER A 21 -9.33 -2.41 -20.64
CA SER A 21 -9.46 -0.96 -20.54
C SER A 21 -8.16 -0.18 -20.39
N GLY A 22 -7.00 -0.79 -20.35
CA GLY A 22 -5.76 -0.02 -20.25
C GLY A 22 -4.82 -0.45 -19.15
N GLY A 23 -4.79 -1.73 -18.86
CA GLY A 23 -3.79 -2.33 -18.00
C GLY A 23 -4.02 -2.04 -16.51
N LEU A 24 -2.98 -2.22 -15.74
CA LEU A 24 -2.99 -2.09 -14.26
C LEU A 24 -3.61 -0.77 -13.78
N GLY A 25 -3.39 0.33 -14.50
CA GLY A 25 -3.96 1.63 -14.13
C GLY A 25 -5.48 1.62 -14.06
N ALA A 26 -6.15 0.99 -15.04
CA ALA A 26 -7.61 0.87 -15.07
C ALA A 26 -8.13 0.03 -13.90
N ALA A 27 -7.46 -1.09 -13.60
CA ALA A 27 -7.81 -1.93 -12.46
C ALA A 27 -7.65 -1.19 -11.11
N LEU A 28 -6.61 -0.37 -10.96
CA LEU A 28 -6.40 0.41 -9.72
C LEU A 28 -7.43 1.52 -9.54
N ILE A 29 -7.86 2.17 -10.64
CA ILE A 29 -8.95 3.16 -10.61
C ILE A 29 -10.25 2.49 -10.16
N GLU A 30 -10.57 1.34 -10.73
CA GLU A 30 -11.77 0.58 -10.37
C GLU A 30 -11.72 0.09 -8.92
N LEU A 31 -10.55 -0.35 -8.45
CA LEU A 31 -10.33 -0.72 -7.06
C LEU A 31 -10.55 0.48 -6.13
N GLU A 32 -10.01 1.66 -6.45
CA GLU A 32 -10.21 2.87 -5.64
C GLU A 32 -11.70 3.24 -5.57
N ASN A 33 -12.43 3.19 -6.71
CA ASN A 33 -13.86 3.45 -6.75
C ASN A 33 -14.63 2.50 -5.83
N HIS A 34 -14.36 1.20 -5.92
CA HIS A 34 -14.96 0.21 -5.04
C HIS A 34 -14.68 0.50 -3.56
N GLN A 35 -13.44 0.87 -3.21
CA GLN A 35 -13.06 1.16 -1.83
C GLN A 35 -13.71 2.45 -1.30
N ARG A 36 -14.05 3.40 -2.16
CA ARG A 36 -14.87 4.57 -1.83
C ARG A 36 -16.34 4.21 -1.63
N GLU A 37 -16.91 3.42 -2.52
CA GLU A 37 -18.30 2.96 -2.46
C GLU A 37 -18.60 2.17 -1.18
N CYS A 38 -17.69 1.30 -0.77
CA CYS A 38 -17.84 0.53 0.48
C CYS A 38 -17.47 1.33 1.75
N GLY A 39 -17.08 2.59 1.60
CA GLY A 39 -16.75 3.49 2.72
C GLY A 39 -15.44 3.13 3.43
N PHE A 40 -14.52 2.45 2.75
CA PHE A 40 -13.16 2.22 3.24
C PHE A 40 -12.30 3.49 3.10
N ILE A 41 -12.43 4.19 1.97
CA ILE A 41 -11.80 5.49 1.74
C ILE A 41 -12.86 6.57 1.91
N ILE A 42 -12.65 7.45 2.86
CA ILE A 42 -13.53 8.60 3.12
C ILE A 42 -12.82 9.94 2.95
N ASP A 43 -11.50 9.90 2.77
CA ASP A 43 -10.69 11.10 2.56
C ASP A 43 -10.93 11.68 1.16
N ASP A 44 -11.16 13.00 1.11
CA ASP A 44 -11.25 13.75 -0.13
C ASP A 44 -9.93 14.49 -0.41
N LEU A 45 -9.29 14.14 -1.51
CA LEU A 45 -8.05 14.78 -1.95
C LEU A 45 -8.25 16.25 -2.39
N ALA A 46 -9.49 16.67 -2.69
CA ALA A 46 -9.81 18.04 -3.07
C ALA A 46 -9.58 19.03 -1.91
N GLU A 47 -9.69 18.57 -0.66
CA GLU A 47 -9.47 19.40 0.52
C GLU A 47 -8.00 19.58 0.90
N ILE A 48 -7.08 18.91 0.19
CA ILE A 48 -5.65 19.00 0.46
C ILE A 48 -5.11 20.36 0.05
N GLN A 49 -4.55 21.09 1.01
CA GLN A 49 -3.80 22.30 0.77
C GLN A 49 -2.36 21.98 0.40
N ARG A 50 -1.85 22.58 -0.66
CA ARG A 50 -0.50 22.36 -1.18
C ARG A 50 0.31 23.63 -1.11
N PHE A 51 1.54 23.51 -0.59
CA PHE A 51 2.46 24.62 -0.42
C PHE A 51 3.78 24.29 -1.12
N VAL A 52 4.40 25.33 -1.67
CA VAL A 52 5.75 25.24 -2.26
C VAL A 52 6.64 26.25 -1.55
N PHE A 53 7.69 25.79 -0.93
CA PHE A 53 8.70 26.62 -0.25
C PHE A 53 9.99 26.57 -1.06
N ARG A 54 10.46 27.69 -1.55
CA ARG A 54 11.74 27.78 -2.26
C ARG A 54 12.86 28.03 -1.27
N HIS A 55 13.98 27.34 -1.46
CA HIS A 55 15.19 27.65 -0.67
C HIS A 55 15.71 29.03 -1.07
N PRO A 56 16.04 29.94 -0.13
CA PRO A 56 16.38 31.32 -0.43
C PRO A 56 17.68 31.48 -1.23
N SER A 57 18.60 30.50 -1.17
CA SER A 57 19.93 30.58 -1.79
C SER A 57 20.32 29.37 -2.65
N LYS A 58 19.41 28.40 -2.86
CA LYS A 58 19.68 27.19 -3.64
C LYS A 58 18.55 26.91 -4.61
N ASP A 59 18.86 26.27 -5.73
CA ASP A 59 17.90 25.93 -6.78
C ASP A 59 17.13 24.65 -6.47
N TYR A 60 16.49 24.61 -5.30
CA TYR A 60 15.52 23.55 -4.98
C TYR A 60 14.33 24.09 -4.18
N SER A 61 13.24 23.36 -4.26
CA SER A 61 12.02 23.68 -3.53
C SER A 61 11.50 22.47 -2.76
N PHE A 62 10.86 22.73 -1.62
CA PHE A 62 10.10 21.76 -0.85
C PHE A 62 8.61 21.87 -1.20
N ARG A 63 7.96 20.73 -1.33
CA ARG A 63 6.51 20.67 -1.44
C ARG A 63 5.94 20.09 -0.15
N ALA A 64 4.98 20.79 0.45
CA ALA A 64 4.26 20.33 1.61
C ALA A 64 2.78 20.17 1.28
N GLN A 65 2.15 19.19 1.94
CA GLN A 65 0.71 18.99 1.88
C GLN A 65 0.13 19.02 3.29
N LEU A 66 -0.95 19.76 3.46
CA LEU A 66 -1.78 19.72 4.65
C LEU A 66 -3.09 19.02 4.29
N ASN A 67 -3.33 17.85 4.88
CA ASN A 67 -4.58 17.12 4.76
C ASN A 67 -5.30 17.15 6.12
N PRO A 68 -6.32 18.03 6.31
CA PRO A 68 -7.03 18.15 7.58
C PRO A 68 -7.71 16.84 8.01
N LYS A 69 -8.20 16.05 7.06
CA LYS A 69 -8.91 14.80 7.34
C LYS A 69 -8.00 13.71 7.90
N ARG A 70 -6.69 13.76 7.64
CA ARG A 70 -5.74 12.82 8.26
C ARG A 70 -5.58 13.00 9.77
N ALA A 71 -5.93 14.16 10.31
CA ALA A 71 -5.95 14.38 11.75
C ALA A 71 -7.11 13.65 12.43
N ILE A 72 -8.15 13.36 11.69
CA ILE A 72 -9.31 12.60 12.15
C ILE A 72 -8.97 11.13 11.98
N ARG A 73 -8.43 10.50 13.01
CA ARG A 73 -8.27 9.04 12.99
C ARG A 73 -9.65 8.41 13.04
N HIS A 74 -9.95 7.67 11.99
CA HIS A 74 -11.20 6.90 11.94
C HIS A 74 -11.16 5.78 12.97
N ASP A 75 -12.23 5.62 13.72
CA ASP A 75 -12.42 4.48 14.60
C ASP A 75 -12.24 3.17 13.81
N GLY A 76 -11.25 2.37 14.20
CA GLY A 76 -10.91 1.13 13.52
C GLY A 76 -9.66 1.16 12.66
N SER A 77 -8.96 2.32 12.52
CA SER A 77 -7.59 2.35 11.99
C SER A 77 -6.62 2.02 13.13
N GLY A 78 -6.16 0.80 13.18
CA GLY A 78 -5.20 0.36 14.19
C GLY A 78 -5.13 -1.15 14.28
N ILE A 79 -4.20 -1.66 15.07
CA ILE A 79 -4.11 -3.10 15.34
C ILE A 79 -5.33 -3.49 16.17
N LEU A 80 -6.29 -4.15 15.54
CA LEU A 80 -7.42 -4.78 16.23
C LEU A 80 -7.01 -6.20 16.63
N HIS A 81 -7.57 -6.69 17.73
CA HIS A 81 -7.45 -8.09 18.07
C HIS A 81 -8.35 -8.94 17.16
N PRO A 82 -7.94 -10.16 16.81
CA PRO A 82 -8.82 -11.06 16.05
C PRO A 82 -10.07 -11.36 16.86
N PRO A 83 -11.19 -11.70 16.20
CA PRO A 83 -12.38 -12.21 16.86
C PRO A 83 -12.04 -13.41 17.77
N GLN A 84 -12.85 -13.67 18.80
CA GLN A 84 -12.57 -14.68 19.83
C GLN A 84 -12.21 -16.08 19.29
N ASN A 85 -12.67 -16.40 18.08
CA ASN A 85 -12.47 -17.70 17.44
C ASN A 85 -11.43 -17.67 16.31
N GLU A 86 -10.74 -16.58 16.11
CA GLU A 86 -9.74 -16.45 15.05
C GLU A 86 -8.36 -16.17 15.65
N THR A 87 -7.35 -16.81 15.12
CA THR A 87 -5.97 -16.57 15.51
C THR A 87 -5.34 -15.56 14.56
N SER A 88 -4.72 -14.54 15.11
CA SER A 88 -3.91 -13.62 14.34
C SER A 88 -2.71 -14.35 13.73
N LEU A 89 -2.58 -14.31 12.42
CA LEU A 89 -1.42 -14.83 11.69
C LEU A 89 -0.34 -13.74 11.53
N ASN A 90 0.91 -14.17 11.43
CA ASN A 90 2.03 -13.25 11.18
C ASN A 90 2.05 -12.05 12.14
N ASN A 91 1.90 -12.29 13.43
CA ASN A 91 1.85 -11.27 14.49
C ASN A 91 0.81 -10.16 14.24
N GLY A 92 -0.30 -10.47 13.57
CA GLY A 92 -1.34 -9.50 13.29
C GLY A 92 -0.98 -8.50 12.19
N CYS A 93 -0.06 -8.83 11.31
CA CYS A 93 0.33 -7.95 10.22
C CYS A 93 -0.89 -7.48 9.41
N PHE A 94 -1.13 -6.16 9.39
CA PHE A 94 -2.29 -5.55 8.74
C PHE A 94 -2.24 -5.54 7.20
N LEU A 95 -1.15 -6.00 6.60
CA LEU A 95 -0.99 -6.17 5.15
C LEU A 95 -1.22 -7.61 4.70
N CYS A 96 -1.32 -8.56 5.63
CA CYS A 96 -1.63 -9.95 5.31
C CYS A 96 -3.14 -10.13 5.10
N ARG A 97 -3.53 -10.76 3.99
CA ARG A 97 -4.94 -10.98 3.61
C ARG A 97 -5.76 -11.59 4.74
N GLU A 98 -5.20 -12.55 5.45
CA GLU A 98 -5.83 -13.27 6.54
C GLU A 98 -6.24 -12.34 7.71
N ASN A 99 -5.49 -11.26 7.90
CA ASN A 99 -5.75 -10.30 8.96
C ASN A 99 -6.60 -9.11 8.47
N ILE A 100 -6.47 -8.72 7.20
CA ILE A 100 -7.22 -7.59 6.62
C ILE A 100 -8.73 -7.78 6.80
N LYS A 101 -9.24 -9.00 6.56
CA LYS A 101 -10.66 -9.31 6.62
C LYS A 101 -11.33 -8.87 7.93
N TRP A 102 -10.68 -9.05 9.07
CA TRP A 102 -11.24 -8.66 10.37
C TRP A 102 -10.72 -7.30 10.85
N GLN A 103 -9.46 -6.96 10.61
CA GLN A 103 -8.90 -5.66 11.00
C GLN A 103 -9.60 -4.49 10.32
N GLN A 104 -9.99 -4.65 9.07
CA GLN A 104 -10.66 -3.61 8.28
C GLN A 104 -12.17 -3.84 8.15
N LYS A 105 -12.75 -4.62 9.07
CA LYS A 105 -14.20 -4.91 9.13
C LYS A 105 -14.74 -5.43 7.78
N GLY A 106 -13.95 -6.20 7.04
CA GLY A 106 -14.32 -6.74 5.74
C GLY A 106 -14.46 -5.71 4.61
N ARG A 107 -14.00 -4.47 4.80
CA ARG A 107 -14.15 -3.41 3.78
C ARG A 107 -12.98 -3.35 2.80
N GLN A 108 -11.75 -3.56 3.27
CA GLN A 108 -10.60 -3.52 2.39
C GLN A 108 -10.46 -4.80 1.59
N ILE A 109 -10.40 -4.66 0.27
CA ILE A 109 -10.07 -5.74 -0.66
C ILE A 109 -8.86 -5.29 -1.47
N GLY A 110 -7.89 -6.19 -1.69
CA GLY A 110 -6.74 -5.92 -2.52
C GLY A 110 -6.90 -6.49 -3.92
N PHE A 111 -6.17 -5.94 -4.88
CA PHE A 111 -6.02 -6.52 -6.21
C PHE A 111 -4.79 -7.40 -6.27
N GLU A 112 -4.96 -8.66 -6.64
CA GLU A 112 -3.89 -9.63 -6.76
C GLU A 112 -3.10 -9.43 -8.05
N ILE A 113 -1.81 -9.14 -7.91
CA ILE A 113 -0.91 -8.89 -9.04
C ILE A 113 0.11 -10.03 -9.11
N ASN A 114 0.23 -10.63 -10.29
CA ASN A 114 1.29 -11.58 -10.62
C ASN A 114 2.39 -10.86 -11.40
N ALA A 115 3.55 -10.74 -10.81
CA ALA A 115 4.72 -10.14 -11.43
C ALA A 115 5.85 -11.16 -11.58
N GLN A 116 6.85 -10.85 -12.40
CA GLN A 116 7.99 -11.74 -12.65
C GLN A 116 8.72 -12.17 -11.37
N ARG A 117 8.74 -11.31 -10.34
CA ARG A 117 9.48 -11.53 -9.09
C ARG A 117 8.60 -12.00 -7.93
N GLY A 118 7.32 -12.24 -8.15
CA GLY A 118 6.43 -12.71 -7.09
C GLY A 118 4.99 -12.29 -7.25
N ARG A 119 4.19 -12.67 -6.26
CA ARG A 119 2.77 -12.31 -6.17
C ARG A 119 2.58 -11.25 -5.10
N TYR A 120 1.77 -10.26 -5.43
CA TYR A 120 1.52 -9.10 -4.58
C TYR A 120 0.03 -8.81 -4.47
N ASN A 121 -0.36 -8.14 -3.40
CA ASN A 121 -1.66 -7.50 -3.27
C ASN A 121 -1.46 -5.99 -3.37
N ALA A 122 -2.12 -5.33 -4.31
CA ALA A 122 -2.26 -3.88 -4.33
C ALA A 122 -3.40 -3.49 -3.41
N LEU A 123 -3.08 -2.80 -2.33
CA LEU A 123 -4.02 -2.34 -1.31
C LEU A 123 -4.12 -0.82 -1.41
N ILE A 124 -5.33 -0.28 -1.63
CA ILE A 124 -5.50 1.17 -1.61
C ILE A 124 -5.26 1.70 -0.19
N ASN A 125 -4.48 2.77 -0.09
CA ASN A 125 -4.23 3.42 1.18
C ASN A 125 -5.49 4.18 1.64
N PRO A 126 -6.03 3.91 2.85
CA PRO A 126 -7.24 4.59 3.34
C PRO A 126 -7.02 6.09 3.59
N PHE A 127 -5.77 6.52 3.68
CA PHE A 127 -5.38 7.93 3.84
C PHE A 127 -4.49 8.36 2.65
N PRO A 128 -5.06 8.48 1.45
CA PRO A 128 -4.28 8.75 0.26
C PRO A 128 -3.60 10.12 0.32
N LEU A 129 -2.40 10.21 -0.24
CA LEU A 129 -1.67 11.47 -0.47
C LEU A 129 -1.89 12.00 -1.89
N LEU A 130 -2.29 11.10 -2.77
CA LEU A 130 -2.51 11.33 -4.20
C LEU A 130 -3.52 10.29 -4.72
N PRO A 131 -4.12 10.51 -5.89
CA PRO A 131 -4.99 9.52 -6.52
C PRO A 131 -4.29 8.17 -6.71
N ASN A 132 -5.04 7.09 -6.56
CA ASN A 132 -4.57 5.72 -6.72
C ASN A 132 -3.35 5.38 -5.83
N HIS A 133 -3.31 5.95 -4.62
CA HIS A 133 -2.24 5.68 -3.67
C HIS A 133 -2.36 4.25 -3.14
N VAL A 134 -1.48 3.37 -3.59
CA VAL A 134 -1.47 1.95 -3.23
C VAL A 134 -0.25 1.56 -2.40
N VAL A 135 -0.42 0.52 -1.60
CA VAL A 135 0.65 -0.25 -0.97
C VAL A 135 0.72 -1.58 -1.71
N LEU A 136 1.89 -1.93 -2.23
CA LEU A 136 2.14 -3.26 -2.79
C LEU A 136 2.70 -4.16 -1.69
N ALA A 137 1.89 -5.08 -1.21
CA ALA A 137 2.28 -6.04 -0.20
C ALA A 137 2.54 -7.40 -0.86
N SER A 138 3.65 -8.07 -0.49
CA SER A 138 3.88 -9.45 -0.89
C SER A 138 2.75 -10.34 -0.34
N GLN A 139 2.27 -11.30 -1.15
CA GLN A 139 1.30 -12.30 -0.66
C GLN A 139 1.92 -13.24 0.36
N THR A 140 3.23 -13.47 0.28
CA THR A 140 3.97 -14.16 1.33
C THR A 140 4.43 -13.14 2.35
N HIS A 141 4.15 -13.39 3.63
CA HIS A 141 4.60 -12.49 4.70
C HIS A 141 6.14 -12.49 4.76
N ILE A 142 6.70 -11.30 4.61
CA ILE A 142 8.14 -11.04 4.74
C ILE A 142 8.27 -9.87 5.72
N PRO A 143 8.96 -10.06 6.87
CA PRO A 143 9.23 -8.97 7.78
C PRO A 143 9.99 -7.84 7.10
N GLN A 144 9.61 -6.60 7.39
CA GLN A 144 10.40 -5.44 6.93
C GLN A 144 11.61 -5.31 7.84
N GLU A 145 12.74 -5.79 7.36
CA GLU A 145 14.02 -5.66 8.03
C GLU A 145 14.93 -4.75 7.22
N PHE A 146 15.47 -3.72 7.85
CA PHE A 146 16.60 -2.99 7.30
C PHE A 146 17.84 -3.85 7.54
N LYS A 147 18.22 -4.66 6.57
CA LYS A 147 19.57 -5.21 6.57
C LYS A 147 20.51 -4.05 6.26
N LEU A 148 21.25 -3.57 7.26
CA LEU A 148 22.44 -2.81 6.99
C LEU A 148 23.26 -3.67 6.04
N LEU A 149 23.51 -3.18 4.83
CA LEU A 149 24.49 -3.79 3.94
C LEU A 149 25.78 -3.77 4.74
N SER A 150 26.09 -4.88 5.42
CA SER A 150 27.37 -5.05 6.08
C SER A 150 28.42 -4.85 5.01
N ASP A 151 29.35 -3.94 5.28
CA ASP A 151 30.44 -3.47 4.44
C ASP A 151 31.21 -4.60 3.75
N ASN A 152 30.66 -5.13 2.66
CA ASN A 152 31.39 -6.00 1.74
C ASN A 152 32.05 -5.20 0.61
N HIS A 153 32.15 -3.88 0.77
CA HIS A 153 33.13 -3.09 0.06
C HIS A 153 34.43 -2.98 0.88
N LYS A 154 35.07 -4.10 1.15
CA LYS A 154 36.50 -4.08 1.25
C LYS A 154 36.97 -3.68 -0.15
N SER A 155 37.32 -2.42 -0.29
CA SER A 155 38.09 -1.88 -1.38
C SER A 155 39.25 -2.84 -1.64
N LYS A 156 39.31 -3.49 -2.82
CA LYS A 156 40.53 -4.04 -3.33
C LYS A 156 41.46 -2.84 -3.50
N GLU A 157 42.42 -2.75 -2.59
CA GLU A 157 43.57 -1.87 -2.82
C GLU A 157 44.21 -2.32 -4.14
N PRO A 158 44.54 -1.41 -5.02
CA PRO A 158 45.29 -1.76 -6.24
C PRO A 158 46.61 -2.34 -5.80
N GLU A 159 46.91 -3.58 -6.21
CA GLU A 159 48.24 -4.15 -6.11
C GLU A 159 49.22 -3.19 -6.83
N GLU A 160 50.14 -2.61 -6.07
CA GLU A 160 51.29 -1.93 -6.62
C GLU A 160 52.11 -2.93 -7.44
N VAL A 161 52.05 -2.77 -8.75
CA VAL A 161 53.01 -3.43 -9.65
C VAL A 161 54.32 -2.66 -9.52
N LEU A 162 55.25 -3.21 -8.74
CA LEU A 162 56.65 -2.80 -8.74
C LEU A 162 57.32 -3.41 -9.97
N GLU A 163 57.71 -2.56 -10.90
CA GLU A 163 58.86 -2.78 -11.81
C GLU A 163 60.03 -1.93 -11.38
#